data_55f2aef98677daada1c6de8b2364fa46
#
_entry.id   55f2aef98677daada1c6de8b2364fa46
#
_cell.length_a   1.000
_cell.length_b   1.000
_cell.length_c   1.000
_cell.angle_alpha   90.00
_cell.angle_beta   90.00
_cell.angle_gamma   90.00
#
_symmetry.space_group_name_H-M   'P 1'
#
loop_
_entity.id
_entity.type
_entity.pdbx_description
1 polymer ?
#
loop_
_entity_poly.entity_id
_entity_poly.type
_entity_poly.pdbx_seq_one_letter_code
_entity_poly.pdbx_strand_id
1 'polypeptide(L)'
;MRGQNFVVAYSEARDGATFERAAQPDEYVLLLPEGGVSARIDAGDESVGVEGYSVTMVPPGHSRIAIAGSGPVIRLFSTRSDDLCRLVSNPGKYAGPHPQVPPFEPWPEPADGLRIRSYTLDVPDEPGRFGKIFRCTTFMVNVFPPQLGPRDPAKLSPHHHDEFEQCSLATGGIYEHHLRWPWTADKAEWREDEHERCGSPSVCVIPPRVIHTSAAVHPEVNLLVDIFAPPREDFSDMPGWVLNADDYPRP
;
A
#
# COMPACT_ATOMS: atom_id res chain seq x y z
N MET A 1 11.49 0.85 -1.91
CA MET A 1 11.31 -0.62 -1.83
C MET A 1 10.35 -1.07 -2.93
N ARG A 2 10.47 -2.33 -3.39
CA ARG A 2 9.50 -2.91 -4.33
C ARG A 2 9.13 -4.34 -3.96
N GLY A 3 7.92 -4.77 -4.35
CA GLY A 3 7.54 -6.14 -4.59
C GLY A 3 7.68 -6.51 -6.08
N GLN A 4 7.03 -7.58 -6.49
CA GLN A 4 6.93 -7.98 -7.89
C GLN A 4 6.06 -7.01 -8.68
N ASN A 5 4.94 -6.55 -8.10
CA ASN A 5 3.92 -5.77 -8.79
C ASN A 5 3.81 -4.31 -8.32
N PHE A 6 4.51 -3.92 -7.25
CA PHE A 6 4.43 -2.58 -6.70
C PHE A 6 5.79 -1.97 -6.34
N VAL A 7 5.82 -0.65 -6.26
CA VAL A 7 6.91 0.16 -5.70
C VAL A 7 6.33 1.10 -4.64
N VAL A 8 6.94 1.08 -3.45
CA VAL A 8 6.64 2.02 -2.36
C VAL A 8 7.75 3.06 -2.29
N ALA A 9 7.38 4.33 -2.43
CA ALA A 9 8.24 5.48 -2.22
C ALA A 9 7.78 6.25 -0.98
N TYR A 10 8.51 6.11 0.12
CA TYR A 10 8.31 6.85 1.36
C TYR A 10 9.22 8.08 1.40
N SER A 11 8.69 9.21 1.84
CA SER A 11 9.43 10.47 1.98
C SER A 11 8.99 11.22 3.23
N GLU A 12 9.94 11.66 4.05
CA GLU A 12 9.70 12.73 5.05
C GLU A 12 9.77 14.06 4.31
N ALA A 13 8.62 14.55 3.90
CA ALA A 13 8.54 15.79 3.15
C ALA A 13 8.60 17.01 4.07
N ARG A 14 9.17 18.09 3.55
CA ARG A 14 9.16 19.42 4.16
C ARG A 14 8.27 20.34 3.36
N ASP A 15 7.83 21.40 3.98
CA ASP A 15 7.07 22.46 3.33
C ASP A 15 7.79 22.94 2.04
N GLY A 16 7.02 23.06 0.97
CA GLY A 16 7.52 23.41 -0.36
C GLY A 16 8.17 22.27 -1.16
N ALA A 17 8.26 21.05 -0.61
CA ALA A 17 8.74 19.90 -1.37
C ALA A 17 7.84 19.61 -2.58
N THR A 18 8.45 19.16 -3.68
CA THR A 18 7.70 18.79 -4.90
C THR A 18 8.10 17.39 -5.38
N PHE A 19 7.11 16.66 -5.91
CA PHE A 19 7.31 15.38 -6.56
C PHE A 19 6.72 15.44 -7.96
N GLU A 20 7.48 15.03 -8.96
CA GLU A 20 7.06 15.07 -10.36
C GLU A 20 7.15 13.70 -11.02
N ARG A 21 6.19 13.44 -11.90
CA ARG A 21 6.22 12.33 -12.86
C ARG A 21 6.04 12.90 -14.25
N ALA A 22 7.04 12.72 -15.12
CA ALA A 22 6.98 13.26 -16.49
C ALA A 22 6.03 12.45 -17.38
N ALA A 23 6.00 11.12 -17.18
CA ALA A 23 5.19 10.19 -17.97
C ALA A 23 4.91 8.94 -17.13
N GLN A 24 3.96 9.05 -16.22
CA GLN A 24 3.52 7.92 -15.40
C GLN A 24 2.71 6.94 -16.27
N PRO A 25 3.06 5.64 -16.31
CA PRO A 25 2.42 4.70 -17.24
C PRO A 25 0.98 4.33 -16.87
N ASP A 26 0.64 4.39 -15.59
CA ASP A 26 -0.66 4.00 -15.04
C ASP A 26 -1.03 4.84 -13.82
N GLU A 27 -2.23 4.60 -13.29
CA GLU A 27 -2.71 5.25 -12.08
C GLU A 27 -1.83 4.90 -10.88
N TYR A 28 -1.54 5.86 -10.03
CA TYR A 28 -0.77 5.67 -8.81
C TYR A 28 -1.45 6.30 -7.59
N VAL A 29 -1.03 5.90 -6.41
CA VAL A 29 -1.62 6.37 -5.15
C VAL A 29 -0.68 7.33 -4.43
N LEU A 30 -1.23 8.46 -3.97
CA LEU A 30 -0.64 9.32 -2.96
C LEU A 30 -1.38 9.06 -1.64
N LEU A 31 -0.65 8.69 -0.60
CA LEU A 31 -1.17 8.55 0.76
C LEU A 31 -0.49 9.58 1.65
N LEU A 32 -1.30 10.43 2.27
CA LEU A 32 -0.91 11.37 3.32
C LEU A 32 -1.49 10.85 4.65
N PRO A 33 -0.72 10.08 5.43
CA PRO A 33 -1.28 9.37 6.60
C PRO A 33 -1.52 10.27 7.81
N GLU A 34 -1.07 11.53 7.77
CA GLU A 34 -1.14 12.49 8.87
C GLU A 34 -1.79 13.79 8.44
N GLY A 35 -2.46 14.47 9.39
CA GLY A 35 -3.14 15.75 9.15
C GLY A 35 -2.21 16.96 9.03
N GLY A 36 -0.93 16.83 9.39
CA GLY A 36 0.04 17.93 9.37
C GLY A 36 0.62 18.27 7.99
N VAL A 37 0.26 17.52 6.95
CA VAL A 37 0.75 17.69 5.58
C VAL A 37 -0.44 17.74 4.63
N SER A 38 -0.40 18.67 3.68
CA SER A 38 -1.38 18.75 2.58
C SER A 38 -0.64 18.83 1.24
N ALA A 39 -1.37 18.67 0.14
CA ALA A 39 -0.76 18.70 -1.19
C ALA A 39 -1.65 19.43 -2.21
N ARG A 40 -1.01 20.06 -3.19
CA ARG A 40 -1.63 20.43 -4.45
C ARG A 40 -1.14 19.49 -5.53
N ILE A 41 -2.07 18.90 -6.24
CA ILE A 41 -1.79 17.93 -7.30
C ILE A 41 -2.24 18.51 -8.62
N ASP A 42 -1.30 18.63 -9.55
CA ASP A 42 -1.56 19.00 -10.93
C ASP A 42 -1.35 17.75 -11.80
N ALA A 43 -2.37 17.32 -12.56
CA ALA A 43 -2.29 16.19 -13.48
C ALA A 43 -3.26 16.40 -14.65
N GLY A 44 -2.75 16.31 -15.90
CA GLY A 44 -3.53 16.68 -17.07
C GLY A 44 -4.01 18.13 -16.96
N ASP A 45 -5.31 18.34 -17.15
CA ASP A 45 -5.97 19.65 -17.03
C ASP A 45 -6.52 19.92 -15.62
N GLU A 46 -6.30 19.00 -14.68
CA GLU A 46 -6.81 19.11 -13.31
C GLU A 46 -5.76 19.69 -12.36
N SER A 47 -6.23 20.48 -11.39
CA SER A 47 -5.44 21.01 -10.29
C SER A 47 -6.27 20.97 -9.01
N VAL A 48 -5.93 20.02 -8.12
CA VAL A 48 -6.73 19.72 -6.93
C VAL A 48 -5.89 19.90 -5.67
N GLY A 49 -6.44 20.62 -4.69
CA GLY A 49 -5.88 20.66 -3.33
C GLY A 49 -6.41 19.46 -2.52
N VAL A 50 -5.53 18.78 -1.83
CA VAL A 50 -5.88 17.65 -0.96
C VAL A 50 -5.33 17.88 0.44
N GLU A 51 -6.16 17.65 1.44
CA GLU A 51 -5.77 17.74 2.83
C GLU A 51 -5.02 16.49 3.28
N GLY A 52 -4.30 16.61 4.37
CA GLY A 52 -3.70 15.45 5.03
C GLY A 52 -4.75 14.47 5.54
N TYR A 53 -4.30 13.32 6.02
CA TYR A 53 -5.15 12.20 6.41
C TYR A 53 -6.08 11.77 5.27
N SER A 54 -5.46 11.53 4.10
CA SER A 54 -6.18 11.19 2.87
C SER A 54 -5.43 10.19 2.01
N VAL A 55 -6.17 9.52 1.14
CA VAL A 55 -5.66 8.72 0.04
C VAL A 55 -6.15 9.30 -1.27
N THR A 56 -5.25 9.51 -2.22
CA THR A 56 -5.57 10.12 -3.52
C THR A 56 -5.03 9.27 -4.66
N MET A 57 -5.90 8.96 -5.60
CA MET A 57 -5.56 8.32 -6.86
C MET A 57 -5.20 9.41 -7.87
N VAL A 58 -4.04 9.26 -8.49
CA VAL A 58 -3.50 10.22 -9.46
C VAL A 58 -3.44 9.54 -10.82
N PRO A 59 -4.02 10.14 -11.88
CA PRO A 59 -4.09 9.52 -13.20
C PRO A 59 -2.71 9.37 -13.85
N PRO A 60 -2.58 8.53 -14.89
CA PRO A 60 -1.35 8.39 -15.67
C PRO A 60 -0.98 9.70 -16.39
N GLY A 61 0.25 9.75 -16.89
CA GLY A 61 0.78 10.90 -17.62
C GLY A 61 1.65 11.79 -16.77
N HIS A 62 1.68 13.09 -17.12
CA HIS A 62 2.42 14.09 -16.36
C HIS A 62 1.66 14.45 -15.08
N SER A 63 2.37 14.50 -13.96
CA SER A 63 1.81 15.02 -12.72
C SER A 63 2.86 15.72 -11.86
N ARG A 64 2.42 16.71 -11.08
CA ARG A 64 3.21 17.41 -10.08
C ARG A 64 2.44 17.47 -8.77
N ILE A 65 3.11 17.10 -7.69
CA ILE A 65 2.59 17.19 -6.32
C ILE A 65 3.44 18.21 -5.58
N ALA A 66 2.83 19.29 -5.10
CA ALA A 66 3.47 20.29 -4.27
C ALA A 66 2.95 20.15 -2.83
N ILE A 67 3.87 20.03 -1.88
CA ILE A 67 3.57 19.78 -0.48
C ILE A 67 3.53 21.09 0.30
N ALA A 68 2.53 21.22 1.17
CA ALA A 68 2.46 22.22 2.22
C ALA A 68 2.46 21.54 3.59
N GLY A 69 3.21 22.11 4.54
CA GLY A 69 3.50 21.46 5.82
C GLY A 69 4.64 20.46 5.76
N SER A 70 4.75 19.61 6.79
CA SER A 70 5.85 18.64 6.87
C SER A 70 5.33 17.34 7.48
N GLY A 71 5.81 16.22 6.97
CA GLY A 71 5.44 14.88 7.44
C GLY A 71 5.61 13.81 6.38
N PRO A 72 5.12 12.59 6.66
CA PRO A 72 5.23 11.45 5.76
C PRO A 72 4.37 11.63 4.51
N VAL A 73 4.99 11.39 3.37
CA VAL A 73 4.34 11.33 2.05
C VAL A 73 4.68 10.00 1.42
N ILE A 74 3.68 9.19 1.16
CA ILE A 74 3.82 7.85 0.61
C ILE A 74 3.23 7.83 -0.79
N ARG A 75 3.97 7.31 -1.75
CA ARG A 75 3.51 7.14 -3.13
C ARG A 75 3.67 5.68 -3.53
N LEU A 76 2.60 5.10 -4.08
CA LEU A 76 2.54 3.72 -4.50
C LEU A 76 2.42 3.66 -6.02
N PHE A 77 3.35 2.98 -6.66
CA PHE A 77 3.42 2.84 -8.11
C PHE A 77 3.41 1.36 -8.49
N SER A 78 2.86 1.04 -9.63
CA SER A 78 3.05 -0.28 -10.22
C SER A 78 4.48 -0.44 -10.75
N THR A 79 4.91 -1.68 -10.94
CA THR A 79 6.21 -1.98 -11.54
C THR A 79 6.30 -1.68 -13.04
N ARG A 80 5.24 -1.17 -13.67
CA ARG A 80 5.31 -0.52 -14.98
C ARG A 80 6.14 0.76 -14.96
N SER A 81 6.36 1.36 -13.78
CA SER A 81 7.28 2.48 -13.56
C SER A 81 8.73 1.99 -13.50
N ASP A 82 9.27 1.56 -14.64
CA ASP A 82 10.61 0.98 -14.78
C ASP A 82 11.73 1.86 -14.22
N ASP A 83 11.60 3.17 -14.35
CA ASP A 83 12.53 4.15 -13.81
C ASP A 83 12.61 4.05 -12.28
N LEU A 84 11.47 3.91 -11.61
CA LEU A 84 11.39 3.74 -10.16
C LEU A 84 11.90 2.38 -9.72
N CYS A 85 11.64 1.32 -10.49
CA CYS A 85 12.15 -0.02 -10.21
C CYS A 85 13.68 -0.08 -10.14
N ARG A 86 14.38 0.83 -10.83
CA ARG A 86 15.85 0.94 -10.80
C ARG A 86 16.38 1.71 -9.59
N LEU A 87 15.54 2.52 -8.95
CA LEU A 87 15.92 3.37 -7.82
C LEU A 87 15.60 2.77 -6.46
N VAL A 88 14.97 1.60 -6.41
CA VAL A 88 14.60 0.95 -5.14
C VAL A 88 15.81 0.47 -4.35
N SER A 89 15.67 0.36 -3.04
CA SER A 89 16.71 -0.13 -2.14
C SER A 89 16.93 -1.66 -2.21
N ASN A 90 16.04 -2.40 -2.89
CA ASN A 90 16.08 -3.87 -3.01
C ASN A 90 16.04 -4.38 -4.47
N PRO A 91 16.80 -3.82 -5.43
CA PRO A 91 16.64 -4.14 -6.85
C PRO A 91 16.96 -5.60 -7.19
N GLY A 92 17.93 -6.20 -6.51
CA GLY A 92 18.37 -7.58 -6.76
C GLY A 92 17.36 -8.65 -6.34
N LYS A 93 16.43 -8.34 -5.44
CA LYS A 93 15.42 -9.29 -4.97
C LYS A 93 14.38 -9.66 -6.03
N TYR A 94 14.20 -8.80 -7.05
CA TYR A 94 13.19 -8.91 -8.09
C TYR A 94 13.81 -8.79 -9.49
N ALA A 95 15.04 -9.29 -9.67
CA ALA A 95 15.73 -9.33 -10.96
C ALA A 95 15.08 -10.30 -11.96
N GLY A 96 14.32 -11.28 -11.46
CA GLY A 96 13.50 -12.20 -12.23
C GLY A 96 12.12 -12.34 -11.63
N PRO A 97 11.14 -12.86 -12.41
CA PRO A 97 9.79 -13.06 -11.92
C PRO A 97 9.76 -14.15 -10.83
N HIS A 98 8.95 -13.92 -9.80
CA HIS A 98 8.61 -14.93 -8.81
C HIS A 98 7.41 -15.73 -9.30
N PRO A 99 7.55 -17.06 -9.55
CA PRO A 99 6.49 -17.87 -10.14
C PRO A 99 5.19 -17.91 -9.35
N GLN A 100 5.27 -17.59 -8.05
CA GLN A 100 4.12 -17.62 -7.14
C GLN A 100 3.33 -16.31 -7.15
N VAL A 101 3.89 -15.22 -7.70
CA VAL A 101 3.22 -13.92 -7.76
C VAL A 101 2.54 -13.78 -9.12
N PRO A 102 1.22 -13.58 -9.17
CA PRO A 102 0.52 -13.34 -10.42
C PRO A 102 1.12 -12.17 -11.20
N PRO A 103 1.09 -12.19 -12.53
CA PRO A 103 1.46 -11.03 -13.34
C PRO A 103 0.62 -9.81 -12.96
N PHE A 104 1.20 -8.63 -13.10
CA PHE A 104 0.46 -7.40 -12.91
C PHE A 104 -0.63 -7.24 -13.97
N GLU A 105 -1.88 -7.21 -13.53
CA GLU A 105 -3.06 -6.94 -14.37
C GLU A 105 -3.89 -5.84 -13.71
N PRO A 106 -4.10 -4.69 -14.37
CA PRO A 106 -4.92 -3.62 -13.81
C PRO A 106 -6.40 -4.02 -13.81
N TRP A 107 -7.10 -3.61 -12.77
CA TRP A 107 -8.56 -3.70 -12.71
C TRP A 107 -9.21 -2.66 -13.64
N PRO A 108 -10.52 -2.81 -13.95
CA PRO A 108 -11.22 -1.89 -14.85
C PRO A 108 -11.14 -0.43 -14.40
N GLU A 109 -11.05 0.45 -15.38
CA GLU A 109 -11.07 1.89 -15.14
C GLU A 109 -12.46 2.37 -14.71
N PRO A 110 -12.53 3.48 -13.94
CA PRO A 110 -13.78 4.19 -13.68
C PRO A 110 -14.54 4.54 -14.96
N ALA A 111 -15.88 4.46 -14.90
CA ALA A 111 -16.71 4.74 -16.06
C ALA A 111 -16.59 6.17 -16.62
N ASP A 112 -16.23 7.12 -15.74
CA ASP A 112 -15.96 8.54 -16.09
C ASP A 112 -14.47 8.82 -16.35
N GLY A 113 -13.66 7.79 -16.53
CA GLY A 113 -12.23 7.86 -16.84
C GLY A 113 -11.34 8.08 -15.63
N LEU A 114 -10.02 8.04 -15.88
CA LEU A 114 -9.01 8.28 -14.87
C LEU A 114 -8.83 9.78 -14.63
N ARG A 115 -8.94 10.19 -13.39
CA ARG A 115 -8.80 11.58 -12.94
C ARG A 115 -8.29 11.63 -11.50
N ILE A 116 -7.98 12.82 -10.98
CA ILE A 116 -7.62 12.95 -9.56
C ILE A 116 -8.85 12.66 -8.70
N ARG A 117 -8.76 11.63 -7.84
CA ARG A 117 -9.78 11.28 -6.84
C ARG A 117 -9.16 11.21 -5.47
N SER A 118 -9.65 12.03 -4.56
CA SER A 118 -9.16 12.08 -3.18
C SER A 118 -10.24 11.70 -2.19
N TYR A 119 -9.88 10.87 -1.23
CA TYR A 119 -10.76 10.36 -0.19
C TYR A 119 -10.15 10.63 1.18
N THR A 120 -10.96 11.13 2.10
CA THR A 120 -10.52 11.32 3.48
C THR A 120 -10.38 9.97 4.20
N LEU A 121 -9.40 9.88 5.08
CA LEU A 121 -9.27 8.80 6.06
C LEU A 121 -10.08 9.06 7.33
N ASP A 122 -10.66 10.26 7.47
CA ASP A 122 -11.56 10.60 8.59
C ASP A 122 -12.96 10.05 8.32
N VAL A 123 -13.05 8.73 8.37
CA VAL A 123 -14.31 7.97 8.25
C VAL A 123 -14.52 7.13 9.49
N PRO A 124 -15.77 7.00 10.00
CA PRO A 124 -16.05 6.17 11.16
C PRO A 124 -15.60 4.72 10.97
N ASP A 125 -15.11 4.12 12.05
CA ASP A 125 -14.91 2.68 12.08
C ASP A 125 -16.27 1.98 12.09
N GLU A 126 -16.38 0.90 11.32
CA GLU A 126 -17.60 0.08 11.28
C GLU A 126 -17.33 -1.32 11.82
N PRO A 127 -18.21 -1.85 12.70
CA PRO A 127 -18.08 -3.21 13.18
C PRO A 127 -18.03 -4.22 12.03
N GLY A 128 -16.99 -5.05 12.03
CA GLY A 128 -16.77 -6.07 11.00
C GLY A 128 -15.97 -5.60 9.78
N ARG A 129 -15.80 -4.30 9.56
CA ARG A 129 -14.90 -3.81 8.51
C ARG A 129 -13.45 -3.85 9.00
N PHE A 130 -12.57 -4.37 8.16
CA PHE A 130 -11.18 -4.65 8.50
C PHE A 130 -10.23 -3.42 8.42
N GLY A 131 -10.75 -2.23 8.37
CA GLY A 131 -10.00 -0.97 8.31
C GLY A 131 -10.64 0.01 7.34
N LYS A 132 -9.87 0.97 6.85
CA LYS A 132 -10.29 1.97 5.86
C LYS A 132 -9.75 1.56 4.51
N ILE A 133 -10.59 0.93 3.69
CA ILE A 133 -10.20 0.24 2.48
C ILE A 133 -10.58 1.09 1.26
N PHE A 134 -9.60 1.35 0.41
CA PHE A 134 -9.78 2.03 -0.87
C PHE A 134 -9.11 1.21 -1.96
N ARG A 135 -9.67 1.21 -3.15
CA ARG A 135 -9.05 0.56 -4.31
C ARG A 135 -8.94 1.51 -5.48
N CYS A 136 -8.01 1.22 -6.36
CA CYS A 136 -7.86 1.82 -7.66
C CYS A 136 -7.61 0.73 -8.71
N THR A 137 -7.24 1.09 -9.92
CA THR A 137 -6.96 0.11 -10.97
C THR A 137 -5.74 -0.76 -10.68
N THR A 138 -4.83 -0.32 -9.82
CA THR A 138 -3.54 -0.98 -9.57
C THR A 138 -3.42 -1.60 -8.18
N PHE A 139 -4.08 -1.00 -7.18
CA PHE A 139 -3.89 -1.36 -5.78
C PHE A 139 -5.19 -1.36 -4.99
N MET A 140 -5.16 -2.10 -3.89
CA MET A 140 -6.03 -1.86 -2.75
C MET A 140 -5.17 -1.41 -1.58
N VAL A 141 -5.57 -0.34 -0.91
CA VAL A 141 -4.92 0.23 0.28
C VAL A 141 -5.86 0.09 1.46
N ASN A 142 -5.39 -0.51 2.52
CA ASN A 142 -6.12 -0.66 3.78
C ASN A 142 -5.36 0.05 4.90
N VAL A 143 -5.90 1.17 5.38
CA VAL A 143 -5.34 1.91 6.50
C VAL A 143 -6.00 1.43 7.78
N PHE A 144 -5.23 0.81 8.67
CA PHE A 144 -5.74 0.33 9.94
C PHE A 144 -5.98 1.47 10.93
N PRO A 145 -6.96 1.31 11.83
CA PRO A 145 -7.04 2.17 13.02
C PRO A 145 -5.74 2.10 13.82
N PRO A 146 -5.36 3.21 14.50
CA PRO A 146 -4.20 3.19 15.38
C PRO A 146 -4.31 2.09 16.45
N GLN A 147 -3.32 1.21 16.51
CA GLN A 147 -3.22 0.19 17.54
C GLN A 147 -2.51 0.78 18.77
N LEU A 148 -3.25 0.94 19.86
CA LEU A 148 -2.72 1.40 21.14
C LEU A 148 -2.07 0.24 21.90
N GLY A 149 -0.77 0.34 22.12
CA GLY A 149 0.02 -0.69 22.78
C GLY A 149 0.26 -1.94 21.95
N PRO A 150 0.89 -2.95 22.54
CA PRO A 150 1.18 -4.21 21.88
C PRO A 150 -0.09 -5.02 21.59
N ARG A 151 -0.06 -5.76 20.48
CA ARG A 151 -1.09 -6.75 20.17
C ARG A 151 -1.01 -7.92 21.15
N ASP A 152 -2.16 -8.40 21.59
CA ASP A 152 -2.25 -9.60 22.44
C ASP A 152 -1.64 -10.82 21.69
N PRO A 153 -0.54 -11.41 22.19
CA PRO A 153 0.11 -12.53 21.53
C PRO A 153 -0.73 -13.81 21.50
N ALA A 154 -1.79 -13.90 22.31
CA ALA A 154 -2.74 -15.01 22.28
C ALA A 154 -3.83 -14.84 21.20
N LYS A 155 -3.83 -13.72 20.47
CA LYS A 155 -4.85 -13.37 19.46
C LYS A 155 -4.22 -12.96 18.12
N LEU A 156 -3.12 -13.57 17.75
CA LEU A 156 -2.57 -13.41 16.41
C LEU A 156 -3.47 -14.12 15.38
N SER A 157 -3.43 -13.66 14.15
CA SER A 157 -4.26 -14.18 13.05
C SER A 157 -3.37 -14.67 11.89
N PRO A 158 -2.65 -15.79 12.03
CA PRO A 158 -1.84 -16.31 10.94
C PRO A 158 -2.74 -16.76 9.79
N HIS A 159 -2.43 -16.29 8.58
CA HIS A 159 -3.17 -16.57 7.35
C HIS A 159 -2.26 -16.44 6.14
N HIS A 160 -2.74 -16.80 4.96
CA HIS A 160 -2.05 -16.62 3.69
C HIS A 160 -3.03 -16.15 2.62
N HIS A 161 -2.48 -15.70 1.51
CA HIS A 161 -3.19 -15.32 0.30
C HIS A 161 -2.60 -16.07 -0.88
N ASP A 162 -3.41 -16.39 -1.90
CA ASP A 162 -2.96 -17.12 -3.09
C ASP A 162 -2.89 -16.22 -4.34
N GLU A 163 -3.60 -15.08 -4.33
CA GLU A 163 -3.97 -14.34 -5.54
C GLU A 163 -3.27 -12.98 -5.68
N PHE A 164 -2.61 -12.50 -4.63
CA PHE A 164 -1.96 -11.18 -4.62
C PHE A 164 -0.72 -11.14 -3.73
N GLU A 165 0.12 -10.18 -4.01
CA GLU A 165 1.25 -9.83 -3.17
C GLU A 165 0.81 -8.74 -2.18
N GLN A 166 1.20 -8.88 -0.93
CA GLN A 166 0.92 -7.91 0.13
C GLN A 166 2.18 -7.13 0.50
N CYS A 167 1.99 -5.84 0.76
CA CYS A 167 2.96 -5.00 1.43
C CYS A 167 2.38 -4.54 2.75
N SER A 168 2.99 -4.90 3.87
CA SER A 168 2.70 -4.32 5.17
C SER A 168 3.67 -3.17 5.44
N LEU A 169 3.15 -1.93 5.39
CA LEU A 169 3.88 -0.69 5.59
C LEU A 169 3.63 -0.16 7.00
N ALA A 170 4.61 -0.25 7.89
CA ALA A 170 4.56 0.40 9.20
C ALA A 170 4.93 1.89 9.03
N THR A 171 4.00 2.78 9.35
CA THR A 171 4.21 4.24 9.31
C THR A 171 4.46 4.83 10.70
N GLY A 172 4.16 4.09 11.78
CA GLY A 172 4.43 4.46 13.16
C GLY A 172 4.60 3.24 14.06
N GLY A 173 5.38 3.37 15.11
CA GLY A 173 5.60 2.33 16.10
C GLY A 173 6.59 1.24 15.67
N ILE A 174 6.39 0.02 16.16
CA ILE A 174 7.24 -1.14 15.92
C ILE A 174 6.36 -2.35 15.66
N TYR A 175 6.66 -3.09 14.61
CA TYR A 175 5.99 -4.34 14.28
C TYR A 175 6.94 -5.51 14.29
N GLU A 176 6.43 -6.67 14.69
CA GLU A 176 7.08 -7.96 14.50
C GLU A 176 6.28 -8.74 13.46
N HIS A 177 6.91 -9.01 12.31
CA HIS A 177 6.34 -9.78 11.22
C HIS A 177 6.78 -11.22 11.34
N HIS A 178 5.81 -12.13 11.36
CA HIS A 178 6.05 -13.58 11.40
C HIS A 178 5.68 -14.17 10.04
N LEU A 179 6.61 -14.86 9.39
CA LEU A 179 6.44 -15.48 8.08
C LEU A 179 6.84 -16.94 8.12
N ARG A 180 5.98 -17.80 7.58
CA ARG A 180 6.24 -19.21 7.38
C ARG A 180 6.10 -19.56 5.91
N TRP A 181 7.19 -20.01 5.34
CA TRP A 181 7.26 -20.37 3.93
C TRP A 181 6.67 -21.76 3.68
N PRO A 182 5.86 -21.95 2.62
CA PRO A 182 5.35 -23.26 2.29
C PRO A 182 6.47 -24.21 1.84
N TRP A 183 6.38 -25.46 2.22
CA TRP A 183 7.26 -26.46 1.67
C TRP A 183 6.92 -26.72 0.20
N THR A 184 7.95 -26.76 -0.63
CA THR A 184 7.89 -27.15 -2.04
C THR A 184 8.37 -28.58 -2.22
N ALA A 185 8.25 -29.11 -3.46
CA ALA A 185 8.79 -30.42 -3.80
C ALA A 185 10.33 -30.45 -3.74
N ASP A 186 10.99 -29.31 -3.94
CA ASP A 186 12.44 -29.17 -3.81
C ASP A 186 12.81 -28.71 -2.39
N LYS A 187 13.40 -29.63 -1.61
CA LYS A 187 13.87 -29.35 -0.25
C LYS A 187 14.92 -28.21 -0.20
N ALA A 188 15.65 -27.95 -1.28
CA ALA A 188 16.64 -26.87 -1.33
C ALA A 188 16.00 -25.47 -1.28
N GLU A 189 14.71 -25.37 -1.58
CA GLU A 189 13.93 -24.12 -1.50
C GLU A 189 13.29 -23.88 -0.12
N TRP A 190 13.37 -24.88 0.78
CA TRP A 190 12.75 -24.73 2.10
C TRP A 190 13.47 -23.66 2.93
N ARG A 191 12.68 -22.90 3.66
CA ARG A 191 13.16 -21.83 4.53
C ARG A 191 12.68 -22.09 5.96
N GLU A 192 13.47 -21.65 6.93
CA GLU A 192 13.05 -21.52 8.31
C GLU A 192 12.01 -20.41 8.47
N ASP A 193 11.22 -20.47 9.54
CA ASP A 193 10.29 -19.40 9.89
C ASP A 193 11.07 -18.10 10.15
N GLU A 194 10.56 -17.00 9.67
CA GLU A 194 11.15 -15.68 9.86
C GLU A 194 10.33 -14.88 10.89
N HIS A 195 11.02 -14.18 11.78
CA HIS A 195 10.43 -13.34 12.82
C HIS A 195 11.18 -12.01 12.84
N GLU A 196 10.71 -11.07 12.04
CA GLU A 196 11.42 -9.81 11.79
C GLU A 196 10.80 -8.65 12.57
N ARG A 197 11.58 -8.07 13.48
CA ARG A 197 11.17 -6.90 14.25
C ARG A 197 11.66 -5.63 13.58
N CYS A 198 10.72 -4.81 13.09
CA CYS A 198 10.98 -3.60 12.32
C CYS A 198 10.39 -2.36 12.99
N GLY A 199 11.19 -1.31 13.15
CA GLY A 199 10.70 0.03 13.48
C GLY A 199 10.16 0.75 12.24
N SER A 200 9.31 1.73 12.45
CA SER A 200 8.80 2.59 11.36
C SER A 200 9.81 3.69 10.96
N PRO A 201 9.84 4.10 9.67
CA PRO A 201 9.11 3.50 8.58
C PRO A 201 9.74 2.18 8.09
N SER A 202 8.92 1.17 7.86
CA SER A 202 9.40 -0.10 7.32
C SER A 202 8.38 -0.78 6.41
N VAL A 203 8.89 -1.61 5.51
CA VAL A 203 8.07 -2.37 4.53
C VAL A 203 8.40 -3.84 4.68
N CYS A 204 7.38 -4.66 4.94
CA CYS A 204 7.44 -6.10 4.81
C CYS A 204 6.68 -6.52 3.55
N VAL A 205 7.38 -7.14 2.60
CA VAL A 205 6.77 -7.69 1.36
C VAL A 205 6.45 -9.14 1.58
N ILE A 206 5.20 -9.50 1.41
CA ILE A 206 4.66 -10.83 1.67
C ILE A 206 4.14 -11.44 0.37
N PRO A 207 4.85 -12.43 -0.21
CA PRO A 207 4.39 -13.11 -1.41
C PRO A 207 3.17 -14.00 -1.14
N PRO A 208 2.41 -14.38 -2.20
CA PRO A 208 1.36 -15.38 -2.09
C PRO A 208 1.83 -16.66 -1.41
N ARG A 209 0.93 -17.33 -0.70
CA ARG A 209 1.09 -18.60 0.01
C ARG A 209 2.00 -18.58 1.23
N VAL A 210 2.67 -17.49 1.52
CA VAL A 210 3.42 -17.34 2.77
C VAL A 210 2.43 -17.11 3.91
N ILE A 211 2.40 -18.03 4.88
CA ILE A 211 1.60 -17.87 6.09
C ILE A 211 2.25 -16.76 6.91
N HIS A 212 1.46 -15.76 7.25
CA HIS A 212 1.99 -14.59 7.93
C HIS A 212 1.01 -13.99 8.94
N THR A 213 1.56 -13.26 9.88
CA THR A 213 0.84 -12.36 10.78
C THR A 213 1.78 -11.25 11.24
N SER A 214 1.23 -10.08 11.50
CA SER A 214 1.98 -8.94 12.02
C SER A 214 1.47 -8.56 13.41
N ALA A 215 2.39 -8.40 14.34
CA ALA A 215 2.09 -7.99 15.70
C ALA A 215 2.67 -6.59 15.96
N ALA A 216 1.82 -5.63 16.34
CA ALA A 216 2.26 -4.40 16.96
C ALA A 216 2.96 -4.72 18.28
N VAL A 217 4.14 -4.15 18.52
CA VAL A 217 4.92 -4.41 19.74
C VAL A 217 5.42 -3.15 20.43
N HIS A 218 5.18 -1.97 19.85
CA HIS A 218 5.50 -0.70 20.53
C HIS A 218 4.49 -0.43 21.65
N PRO A 219 4.93 0.08 22.82
CA PRO A 219 4.06 0.28 23.97
C PRO A 219 3.04 1.41 23.80
N GLU A 220 3.25 2.32 22.86
CA GLU A 220 2.34 3.44 22.61
C GLU A 220 1.51 3.18 21.34
N VAL A 221 1.66 4.01 20.31
CA VAL A 221 0.87 3.94 19.07
C VAL A 221 1.63 3.17 18.00
N ASN A 222 0.92 2.29 17.32
CA ASN A 222 1.41 1.58 16.14
C ASN A 222 0.48 1.84 14.97
N LEU A 223 1.05 2.19 13.81
CA LEU A 223 0.33 2.54 12.60
C LEU A 223 0.77 1.63 11.45
N LEU A 224 -0.20 0.97 10.82
CA LEU A 224 0.04 0.03 9.73
C LEU A 224 -0.88 0.35 8.56
N VAL A 225 -0.35 0.17 7.36
CA VAL A 225 -1.08 0.20 6.10
C VAL A 225 -0.75 -1.06 5.33
N ASP A 226 -1.77 -1.84 4.98
CA ASP A 226 -1.59 -2.94 4.05
C ASP A 226 -1.94 -2.50 2.62
N ILE A 227 -1.10 -2.90 1.68
CA ILE A 227 -1.24 -2.63 0.26
C ILE A 227 -1.25 -3.96 -0.45
N PHE A 228 -2.22 -4.17 -1.33
CA PHE A 228 -2.40 -5.39 -2.09
C PHE A 228 -2.28 -5.08 -3.58
N ALA A 229 -1.54 -5.89 -4.30
CA ALA A 229 -1.34 -5.79 -5.74
C ALA A 229 -1.47 -7.17 -6.40
N PRO A 230 -2.55 -7.39 -7.19
CA PRO A 230 -3.68 -6.52 -7.50
C PRO A 230 -4.64 -6.29 -6.31
N PRO A 231 -5.73 -5.50 -6.49
CA PRO A 231 -6.78 -5.37 -5.47
C PRO A 231 -7.40 -6.72 -5.09
N ARG A 232 -7.87 -6.83 -3.83
CA ARG A 232 -8.46 -8.06 -3.28
C ARG A 232 -9.92 -8.20 -3.69
N GLU A 233 -10.26 -9.35 -4.30
CA GLU A 233 -11.64 -9.67 -4.66
C GLU A 233 -12.50 -9.90 -3.42
N ASP A 234 -12.00 -10.70 -2.46
CA ASP A 234 -12.72 -11.04 -1.23
C ASP A 234 -13.15 -9.82 -0.41
N PHE A 235 -12.29 -8.79 -0.29
CA PHE A 235 -12.66 -7.53 0.35
C PHE A 235 -13.62 -6.71 -0.51
N SER A 236 -13.48 -6.77 -1.81
CA SER A 236 -14.37 -6.09 -2.75
C SER A 236 -15.76 -6.70 -2.81
N ASP A 237 -15.91 -7.98 -2.42
CA ASP A 237 -17.19 -8.69 -2.31
C ASP A 237 -17.98 -8.33 -1.05
N MET A 238 -17.29 -7.79 -0.03
CA MET A 238 -17.94 -7.42 1.22
C MET A 238 -18.65 -6.07 1.10
N PRO A 239 -19.99 -6.03 1.26
CA PRO A 239 -20.74 -4.78 1.14
C PRO A 239 -20.24 -3.71 2.11
N GLY A 240 -19.95 -2.50 1.61
CA GLY A 240 -19.52 -1.36 2.42
C GLY A 240 -18.06 -1.42 2.92
N TRP A 241 -17.29 -2.45 2.56
CA TRP A 241 -15.89 -2.51 2.96
C TRP A 241 -14.99 -1.57 2.17
N VAL A 242 -15.12 -1.55 0.84
CA VAL A 242 -14.38 -0.66 -0.03
C VAL A 242 -15.11 0.68 -0.09
N LEU A 243 -14.50 1.70 0.49
CA LEU A 243 -15.12 3.01 0.73
C LEU A 243 -15.35 3.84 -0.54
N ASN A 244 -14.64 3.51 -1.61
CA ASN A 244 -14.77 4.13 -2.93
C ASN A 244 -15.23 3.12 -4.01
N ALA A 245 -16.01 2.11 -3.62
CA ALA A 245 -16.47 1.06 -4.52
C ALA A 245 -17.31 1.59 -5.69
N ASP A 246 -18.05 2.68 -5.47
CA ASP A 246 -18.91 3.29 -6.50
C ASP A 246 -18.09 3.95 -7.62
N ASP A 247 -16.89 4.42 -7.33
CA ASP A 247 -16.02 5.04 -8.32
C ASP A 247 -15.22 4.02 -9.14
N TYR A 248 -14.86 2.89 -8.54
CA TYR A 248 -13.98 1.89 -9.15
C TYR A 248 -14.72 0.57 -9.35
N PRO A 249 -15.03 0.18 -10.60
CA PRO A 249 -15.69 -1.08 -10.90
C PRO A 249 -14.78 -2.29 -10.60
N ARG A 250 -15.41 -3.44 -10.43
CA ARG A 250 -14.72 -4.75 -10.32
C ARG A 250 -14.59 -5.38 -11.70
N PRO A 251 -13.65 -6.34 -11.87
CA PRO A 251 -13.59 -7.20 -13.05
C PRO A 251 -14.88 -7.97 -13.33
#